data_a76a818f8d58b93b74a17589f5812be4
#
_entry.id   a76a818f8d58b93b74a17589f5812be4
#
_cell.length_a   1.000
_cell.length_b   1.000
_cell.length_c   1.000
_cell.angle_alpha   90.00
_cell.angle_beta   90.00
_cell.angle_gamma   90.00
#
_symmetry.space_group_name_H-M   'P 1'
#
loop_
_entity.id
_entity.type
_entity.pdbx_description
1 polymer ?
#
loop_
_entity_poly.entity_id
_entity_poly.type
_entity_poly.pdbx_seq_one_letter_code
_entity_poly.pdbx_strand_id
1 'polypeptide(L)'
;MRESRNRIAPDRALFLRLPLCIHVSASAPLYLDTPDAVDRFLAGLGDISSIAIDTEGASFHRFVDRIYLLQLSTADHSAVIDPLPLGTPKQLGEILEDRSVQVILHDADYDLRLLHQDYGWRVTNLFDTRVASQLLGLRSFGLAALLELYFGIKLDKKHQRADWSMRPLTADMLDYAAQDTRHLIALRDLLRVELEKKGRLHWAHEEFQRAEGTHWEPEVANTSFLRMKGARDLTRRELARLRELVAWRDGIAAELDRAVFRVAGNETLLELSRIAPSTREALFAVKGFPRGMSESRAAEALAAIKRGDLVAETELPRFPKSTRWDREADFDDRVGRLKVVRDEAATRLDLDPGVLCSRDRMEAVARRNPRTVEDLSEVVELRRWQIEVLGAQFVEALGPVVKAASPAPTAPAPTPTAKPGDSPYSDG
;
A
#
# COMPACT_ATOMS: atom_id res chain seq x y z
N MET A 1 -39.53 -4.77 4.43
CA MET A 1 -39.28 -3.36 4.78
C MET A 1 -37.75 -3.15 4.82
N ARG A 2 -37.17 -2.50 3.80
CA ARG A 2 -35.75 -2.16 3.75
C ARG A 2 -35.59 -0.75 4.28
N GLU A 3 -35.05 -0.63 5.47
CA GLU A 3 -34.68 0.67 6.02
C GLU A 3 -33.53 1.28 5.20
N SER A 4 -33.84 2.39 4.58
CA SER A 4 -32.87 3.25 3.91
C SER A 4 -31.94 3.84 4.96
N ARG A 5 -30.70 3.36 5.04
CA ARG A 5 -29.63 4.00 5.83
C ARG A 5 -29.38 5.38 5.26
N ASN A 6 -29.82 6.38 5.97
CA ASN A 6 -29.54 7.80 5.73
C ASN A 6 -28.01 7.99 5.65
N ARG A 7 -27.51 8.28 4.45
CA ARG A 7 -26.13 8.72 4.23
C ARG A 7 -26.07 10.15 4.76
N ILE A 8 -25.39 10.36 5.88
CA ILE A 8 -24.98 11.69 6.30
C ILE A 8 -23.92 12.14 5.29
N ALA A 9 -24.33 12.92 4.29
CA ALA A 9 -23.40 13.66 3.45
C ALA A 9 -22.65 14.64 4.35
N PRO A 10 -21.34 14.89 4.14
CA PRO A 10 -20.64 15.94 4.87
C PRO A 10 -21.43 17.23 4.74
N ASP A 11 -21.54 17.97 5.84
CA ASP A 11 -22.37 19.17 5.91
C ASP A 11 -21.88 20.22 4.89
N ARG A 12 -22.47 20.22 3.71
CA ARG A 12 -22.19 21.18 2.63
C ARG A 12 -22.37 22.66 3.06
N ALA A 13 -23.12 22.88 4.14
CA ALA A 13 -23.38 24.23 4.64
C ALA A 13 -22.13 24.88 5.27
N LEU A 14 -21.16 24.10 5.71
CA LEU A 14 -19.91 24.63 6.27
C LEU A 14 -18.92 25.13 5.19
N PHE A 15 -18.98 24.55 4.00
CA PHE A 15 -18.09 24.89 2.88
C PHE A 15 -18.47 26.21 2.17
N LEU A 16 -19.73 26.64 2.30
CA LEU A 16 -20.26 27.85 1.63
C LEU A 16 -19.90 29.18 2.34
N ARG A 17 -19.15 29.18 3.44
CA ARG A 17 -18.85 30.39 4.21
C ARG A 17 -17.40 30.87 4.20
N LEU A 18 -16.52 30.21 3.48
CA LEU A 18 -15.19 30.77 3.20
C LEU A 18 -15.17 31.21 1.74
N PRO A 19 -15.14 32.53 1.46
CA PRO A 19 -14.76 32.99 0.12
C PRO A 19 -13.25 32.84 0.00
N LEU A 20 -12.77 31.61 -0.07
CA LEU A 20 -11.44 31.38 -0.64
C LEU A 20 -11.59 31.65 -2.13
N CYS A 21 -11.28 32.88 -2.55
CA CYS A 21 -10.81 33.12 -3.91
C CYS A 21 -9.52 32.31 -4.07
N ILE A 22 -9.67 31.01 -4.35
CA ILE A 22 -8.55 30.16 -4.71
C ILE A 22 -8.12 30.66 -6.10
N HIS A 23 -7.18 31.61 -6.14
CA HIS A 23 -6.47 31.96 -7.33
C HIS A 23 -5.53 30.79 -7.65
N VAL A 24 -6.09 29.70 -8.17
CA VAL A 24 -5.26 28.71 -8.84
C VAL A 24 -4.98 29.30 -10.21
N SER A 25 -3.70 29.54 -10.48
CA SER A 25 -3.27 30.06 -11.77
C SER A 25 -3.82 29.17 -12.89
N ALA A 26 -4.70 29.74 -13.73
CA ALA A 26 -5.24 29.05 -14.90
C ALA A 26 -4.24 29.00 -16.06
N SER A 27 -2.99 29.44 -15.84
CA SER A 27 -1.93 29.41 -16.84
C SER A 27 -1.53 28.00 -17.18
N ALA A 28 -1.19 27.74 -18.45
CA ALA A 28 -0.57 26.47 -18.85
C ALA A 28 0.70 26.23 -18.02
N PRO A 29 0.98 24.97 -17.63
CA PRO A 29 2.17 24.67 -16.84
C PRO A 29 3.42 25.00 -17.66
N LEU A 30 4.45 25.49 -16.98
CA LEU A 30 5.77 25.65 -17.58
C LEU A 30 6.38 24.27 -17.80
N TYR A 31 6.79 23.97 -19.03
CA TYR A 31 7.57 22.78 -19.31
C TYR A 31 9.06 23.11 -19.29
N LEU A 32 9.80 22.45 -18.42
CA LEU A 32 11.19 22.72 -18.10
C LEU A 32 12.06 21.49 -18.46
N ASP A 33 12.79 21.60 -19.56
CA ASP A 33 13.60 20.51 -20.15
C ASP A 33 15.09 20.88 -20.28
N THR A 34 15.52 22.02 -19.73
CA THR A 34 16.92 22.45 -19.70
C THR A 34 17.36 22.83 -18.29
N PRO A 35 18.63 22.55 -17.89
CA PRO A 35 19.13 22.91 -16.56
C PRO A 35 18.92 24.40 -16.24
N ASP A 36 19.27 25.30 -17.17
CA ASP A 36 19.13 26.74 -16.98
C ASP A 36 17.67 27.19 -16.77
N ALA A 37 16.70 26.52 -17.40
CA ALA A 37 15.29 26.83 -17.23
C ALA A 37 14.80 26.39 -15.84
N VAL A 38 15.22 25.20 -15.36
CA VAL A 38 14.90 24.69 -14.03
C VAL A 38 15.52 25.56 -12.96
N ASP A 39 16.82 25.89 -13.07
CA ASP A 39 17.53 26.71 -12.08
C ASP A 39 16.92 28.10 -11.98
N ARG A 40 16.60 28.75 -13.12
CA ARG A 40 15.92 30.08 -13.12
C ARG A 40 14.53 29.98 -12.50
N PHE A 41 13.79 28.93 -12.80
CA PHE A 41 12.45 28.76 -12.25
C PHE A 41 12.52 28.56 -10.72
N LEU A 42 13.38 27.66 -10.22
CA LEU A 42 13.52 27.39 -8.80
C LEU A 42 14.05 28.63 -8.04
N ALA A 43 15.04 29.33 -8.59
CA ALA A 43 15.52 30.59 -8.02
C ALA A 43 14.44 31.68 -8.00
N GLY A 44 13.53 31.68 -8.96
CA GLY A 44 12.41 32.63 -9.04
C GLY A 44 11.28 32.34 -8.03
N LEU A 45 11.24 31.18 -7.39
CA LEU A 45 10.24 30.86 -6.38
C LEU A 45 10.41 31.70 -5.10
N GLY A 46 11.62 32.19 -4.82
CA GLY A 46 11.93 32.93 -3.59
C GLY A 46 11.75 32.08 -2.32
N ASP A 47 11.38 32.73 -1.23
CA ASP A 47 11.12 32.07 0.06
C ASP A 47 9.74 31.43 0.06
N ILE A 48 9.66 30.16 -0.30
CA ILE A 48 8.42 29.39 -0.25
C ILE A 48 8.29 28.65 1.08
N SER A 49 7.09 28.60 1.64
CA SER A 49 6.77 27.82 2.84
C SER A 49 6.18 26.45 2.53
N SER A 50 5.76 26.21 1.29
CA SER A 50 5.18 24.94 0.87
C SER A 50 5.31 24.71 -0.63
N ILE A 51 5.45 23.45 -1.00
CA ILE A 51 5.52 22.98 -2.40
C ILE A 51 4.71 21.69 -2.53
N ALA A 52 3.88 21.60 -3.54
CA ALA A 52 3.24 20.36 -3.95
C ALA A 52 4.07 19.68 -5.02
N ILE A 53 4.23 18.38 -4.95
CA ILE A 53 5.03 17.58 -5.88
C ILE A 53 4.31 16.30 -6.21
N ASP A 54 4.56 15.77 -7.40
CA ASP A 54 4.13 14.45 -7.87
C ASP A 54 5.16 13.91 -8.87
N THR A 55 5.16 12.60 -9.10
CA THR A 55 6.09 11.96 -10.03
C THR A 55 5.37 11.01 -10.98
N GLU A 56 5.82 10.98 -12.23
CA GLU A 56 5.36 9.98 -13.19
C GLU A 56 6.45 8.95 -13.47
N GLY A 57 6.13 7.70 -13.17
CA GLY A 57 6.94 6.55 -13.54
C GLY A 57 6.47 5.91 -14.86
N ALA A 58 7.15 4.87 -15.30
CA ALA A 58 6.77 4.10 -16.49
C ALA A 58 6.80 2.57 -16.25
N SER A 59 6.50 2.13 -15.03
CA SER A 59 6.51 0.71 -14.62
C SER A 59 5.64 -0.21 -15.49
N PHE A 60 4.60 0.34 -16.15
CA PHE A 60 3.78 -0.40 -17.13
C PHE A 60 4.44 -0.58 -18.50
N HIS A 61 5.51 0.15 -18.78
CA HIS A 61 6.13 0.23 -20.10
C HIS A 61 7.59 -0.20 -20.08
N ARG A 62 8.36 0.19 -19.06
CA ARG A 62 9.80 0.03 -18.96
C ARG A 62 10.21 -1.04 -17.96
N PHE A 63 11.42 -1.57 -18.14
CA PHE A 63 11.99 -2.55 -17.21
C PHE A 63 12.36 -1.91 -15.87
N VAL A 64 13.07 -0.79 -15.93
CA VAL A 64 13.40 -0.01 -14.74
C VAL A 64 12.34 1.06 -14.53
N ASP A 65 11.69 1.01 -13.38
CA ASP A 65 10.82 2.08 -12.94
C ASP A 65 11.66 3.21 -12.39
N ARG A 66 11.49 4.41 -12.96
CA ARG A 66 12.23 5.62 -12.60
C ARG A 66 11.36 6.83 -12.85
N ILE A 67 11.82 7.99 -12.41
CA ILE A 67 11.12 9.25 -12.66
C ILE A 67 11.30 9.67 -14.10
N TYR A 68 10.19 9.77 -14.83
CA TYR A 68 10.13 10.29 -16.20
C TYR A 68 9.57 11.70 -16.27
N LEU A 69 8.89 12.15 -15.20
CA LEU A 69 8.37 13.50 -15.11
C LEU A 69 8.25 13.88 -13.63
N LEU A 70 8.57 15.12 -13.31
CA LEU A 70 8.36 15.73 -11.99
C LEU A 70 7.36 16.89 -12.17
N GLN A 71 6.27 16.84 -11.44
CA GLN A 71 5.32 17.94 -11.36
C GLN A 71 5.55 18.69 -10.06
N LEU A 72 5.48 20.01 -10.13
CA LEU A 72 5.53 20.83 -8.94
C LEU A 72 4.59 22.03 -9.03
N SER A 73 4.03 22.40 -7.91
CA SER A 73 3.22 23.61 -7.78
C SER A 73 3.49 24.32 -6.45
N THR A 74 3.56 25.64 -6.51
CA THR A 74 3.47 26.53 -5.35
C THR A 74 2.11 27.22 -5.35
N ALA A 75 1.88 28.19 -4.48
CA ALA A 75 0.64 28.96 -4.50
C ALA A 75 0.43 29.71 -5.86
N ASP A 76 1.52 30.16 -6.46
CA ASP A 76 1.48 31.05 -7.62
C ASP A 76 2.02 30.43 -8.92
N HIS A 77 2.76 29.35 -8.83
CA HIS A 77 3.46 28.75 -9.97
C HIS A 77 3.17 27.26 -10.11
N SER A 78 3.13 26.80 -11.35
CA SER A 78 3.04 25.38 -11.68
C SER A 78 4.00 25.05 -12.82
N ALA A 79 4.79 24.00 -12.66
CA ALA A 79 5.75 23.53 -13.64
C ALA A 79 5.78 22.02 -13.74
N VAL A 80 6.19 21.56 -14.91
CA VAL A 80 6.46 20.16 -15.24
C VAL A 80 7.92 20.07 -15.67
N ILE A 81 8.73 19.36 -14.93
CA ILE A 81 10.16 19.18 -15.18
C ILE A 81 10.38 17.85 -15.88
N ASP A 82 11.10 17.87 -17.00
CA ASP A 82 11.55 16.69 -17.71
C ASP A 82 12.96 16.30 -17.22
N PRO A 83 13.11 15.27 -16.39
CA PRO A 83 14.41 14.92 -15.83
C PRO A 83 15.33 14.22 -16.84
N LEU A 84 14.81 13.68 -17.97
CA LEU A 84 15.61 12.89 -18.89
C LEU A 84 16.81 13.66 -19.50
N PRO A 85 16.65 14.91 -19.98
CA PRO A 85 17.77 15.69 -20.48
C PRO A 85 18.57 16.39 -19.36
N LEU A 86 18.01 16.52 -18.15
CA LEU A 86 18.58 17.35 -17.07
C LEU A 86 19.56 16.62 -16.17
N GLY A 87 19.36 15.32 -15.97
CA GLY A 87 19.95 14.62 -14.84
C GLY A 87 19.31 15.02 -13.51
N THR A 88 20.11 15.22 -12.47
CA THR A 88 19.60 15.53 -11.13
C THR A 88 19.38 17.02 -10.92
N PRO A 89 18.14 17.51 -10.72
CA PRO A 89 17.84 18.91 -10.40
C PRO A 89 18.15 19.23 -8.92
N LYS A 90 19.41 19.47 -8.59
CA LYS A 90 19.91 19.56 -7.20
C LYS A 90 19.18 20.57 -6.33
N GLN A 91 18.88 21.77 -6.87
CA GLN A 91 18.17 22.81 -6.10
C GLN A 91 16.77 22.35 -5.66
N LEU A 92 16.08 21.53 -6.47
CA LEU A 92 14.80 20.93 -6.05
C LEU A 92 15.01 19.98 -4.88
N GLY A 93 16.07 19.16 -4.89
CA GLY A 93 16.41 18.30 -3.77
C GLY A 93 16.63 19.09 -2.48
N GLU A 94 17.37 20.21 -2.55
CA GLU A 94 17.61 21.09 -1.41
C GLU A 94 16.30 21.64 -0.83
N ILE A 95 15.35 22.00 -1.67
CA ILE A 95 14.00 22.47 -1.26
C ILE A 95 13.22 21.32 -0.58
N LEU A 96 13.24 20.11 -1.13
CA LEU A 96 12.48 18.97 -0.59
C LEU A 96 13.05 18.44 0.72
N GLU A 97 14.32 18.67 0.98
CA GLU A 97 15.03 18.28 2.21
C GLU A 97 15.03 19.38 3.27
N ASP A 98 14.57 20.60 2.92
CA ASP A 98 14.48 21.71 3.88
C ASP A 98 13.24 21.57 4.78
N ARG A 99 13.46 21.44 6.08
CA ARG A 99 12.40 21.33 7.09
C ARG A 99 11.50 22.57 7.21
N SER A 100 11.95 23.73 6.72
CA SER A 100 11.14 24.95 6.69
C SER A 100 10.09 24.94 5.59
N VAL A 101 10.27 24.11 4.55
CA VAL A 101 9.35 23.95 3.43
C VAL A 101 8.47 22.72 3.64
N GLN A 102 7.15 22.91 3.67
CA GLN A 102 6.25 21.77 3.72
C GLN A 102 6.06 21.17 2.34
N VAL A 103 6.41 19.89 2.19
CA VAL A 103 6.22 19.11 0.95
C VAL A 103 4.86 18.42 0.98
N ILE A 104 4.03 18.68 -0.03
CA ILE A 104 2.67 18.15 -0.11
C ILE A 104 2.61 17.12 -1.23
N LEU A 105 2.21 15.92 -0.87
CA LEU A 105 2.03 14.79 -1.78
C LEU A 105 0.62 14.19 -1.63
N HIS A 106 0.22 13.35 -2.56
CA HIS A 106 -0.97 12.53 -2.46
C HIS A 106 -0.63 11.05 -2.62
N ASP A 107 -0.68 10.26 -1.52
CA ASP A 107 -0.26 8.85 -1.50
C ASP A 107 1.26 8.69 -1.70
N ALA A 108 2.02 9.37 -0.89
CA ALA A 108 3.45 9.66 -1.05
C ALA A 108 4.40 8.45 -1.15
N ASP A 109 3.99 7.22 -0.79
CA ASP A 109 4.91 6.06 -0.67
C ASP A 109 5.68 5.78 -1.97
N TYR A 110 5.01 5.86 -3.12
CA TYR A 110 5.61 5.61 -4.42
C TYR A 110 6.61 6.70 -4.80
N ASP A 111 6.21 7.97 -4.68
CA ASP A 111 7.04 9.12 -5.03
C ASP A 111 8.30 9.19 -4.17
N LEU A 112 8.15 8.97 -2.85
CA LEU A 112 9.29 8.95 -1.92
C LEU A 112 10.32 7.87 -2.29
N ARG A 113 9.85 6.69 -2.73
CA ARG A 113 10.74 5.63 -3.21
C ARG A 113 11.46 6.02 -4.50
N LEU A 114 10.75 6.59 -5.47
CA LEU A 114 11.36 7.02 -6.72
C LEU A 114 12.35 8.16 -6.52
N LEU A 115 12.01 9.17 -5.70
CA LEU A 115 12.89 10.28 -5.37
C LEU A 115 14.18 9.79 -4.70
N HIS A 116 14.07 8.82 -3.77
CA HIS A 116 15.24 8.23 -3.15
C HIS A 116 16.03 7.34 -4.13
N GLN A 117 15.36 6.54 -4.97
CA GLN A 117 16.01 5.65 -5.94
C GLN A 117 16.85 6.42 -6.95
N ASP A 118 16.27 7.47 -7.56
CA ASP A 118 16.88 8.16 -8.69
C ASP A 118 17.84 9.27 -8.26
N TYR A 119 17.58 9.89 -7.11
CA TYR A 119 18.33 11.09 -6.67
C TYR A 119 18.95 10.98 -5.29
N GLY A 120 18.55 10.00 -4.49
CA GLY A 120 18.97 9.86 -3.09
C GLY A 120 18.28 10.83 -2.14
N TRP A 121 17.27 11.57 -2.60
CA TRP A 121 16.59 12.59 -1.79
C TRP A 121 15.70 11.99 -0.72
N ARG A 122 15.61 12.71 0.40
CA ARG A 122 14.74 12.38 1.53
C ARG A 122 13.85 13.58 1.83
N VAL A 123 12.58 13.43 1.48
CA VAL A 123 11.59 14.47 1.78
C VAL A 123 11.44 14.61 3.29
N THR A 124 11.44 15.85 3.76
CA THR A 124 11.18 16.22 5.15
C THR A 124 9.95 17.12 5.21
N ASN A 125 9.33 17.26 6.41
CA ASN A 125 8.12 18.07 6.59
C ASN A 125 6.99 17.73 5.60
N LEU A 126 6.69 16.44 5.50
CA LEU A 126 5.67 15.90 4.60
C LEU A 126 4.26 16.23 5.07
N PHE A 127 3.36 16.50 4.14
CA PHE A 127 1.90 16.43 4.30
C PHE A 127 1.31 15.54 3.21
N ASP A 128 0.80 14.37 3.58
CA ASP A 128 0.12 13.46 2.66
C ASP A 128 -1.39 13.68 2.71
N THR A 129 -1.96 14.18 1.62
CA THR A 129 -3.39 14.50 1.52
C THR A 129 -4.29 13.26 1.55
N ARG A 130 -3.80 12.09 1.10
CA ARG A 130 -4.54 10.83 1.21
C ARG A 130 -4.61 10.36 2.66
N VAL A 131 -3.50 10.33 3.37
CA VAL A 131 -3.45 9.96 4.79
C VAL A 131 -4.32 10.90 5.62
N ALA A 132 -4.23 12.21 5.38
CA ALA A 132 -5.09 13.21 6.02
C ALA A 132 -6.58 12.91 5.82
N SER A 133 -6.98 12.60 4.58
CA SER A 133 -8.36 12.27 4.23
C SER A 133 -8.87 10.99 4.90
N GLN A 134 -8.02 9.96 5.00
CA GLN A 134 -8.34 8.71 5.70
C GLN A 134 -8.57 8.95 7.20
N LEU A 135 -7.73 9.78 7.84
CA LEU A 135 -7.88 10.14 9.25
C LEU A 135 -9.09 11.03 9.52
N LEU A 136 -9.59 11.75 8.52
CA LEU A 136 -10.88 12.45 8.58
C LEU A 136 -12.09 11.52 8.49
N GLY A 137 -11.90 10.26 8.07
CA GLY A 137 -12.96 9.28 7.87
C GLY A 137 -13.60 9.34 6.49
N LEU A 138 -12.98 10.00 5.51
CA LEU A 138 -13.51 10.06 4.15
C LEU A 138 -13.46 8.65 3.52
N ARG A 139 -14.57 8.26 2.88
CA ARG A 139 -14.69 6.92 2.25
C ARG A 139 -14.04 6.87 0.86
N SER A 140 -13.93 8.01 0.20
CA SER A 140 -13.29 8.16 -1.09
C SER A 140 -12.16 9.17 -0.94
N PHE A 141 -10.94 8.69 -0.93
CA PHE A 141 -9.73 9.44 -0.59
C PHE A 141 -8.69 9.48 -1.74
N GLY A 142 -9.04 9.03 -2.94
CA GLY A 142 -8.21 9.27 -4.13
C GLY A 142 -8.33 10.71 -4.60
N LEU A 143 -7.26 11.27 -5.20
CA LEU A 143 -7.16 12.69 -5.56
C LEU A 143 -8.37 13.19 -6.35
N ALA A 144 -8.79 12.49 -7.41
CA ALA A 144 -9.96 12.88 -8.20
C ALA A 144 -11.24 13.01 -7.35
N ALA A 145 -11.46 12.11 -6.38
CA ALA A 145 -12.64 12.17 -5.52
C ALA A 145 -12.56 13.34 -4.53
N LEU A 146 -11.37 13.66 -4.03
CA LEU A 146 -11.16 14.80 -3.14
C LEU A 146 -11.33 16.12 -3.89
N LEU A 147 -10.78 16.25 -5.09
CA LEU A 147 -10.94 17.45 -5.90
C LEU A 147 -12.41 17.67 -6.33
N GLU A 148 -13.14 16.60 -6.64
CA GLU A 148 -14.58 16.71 -6.90
C GLU A 148 -15.36 17.11 -5.63
N LEU A 149 -15.01 16.54 -4.47
CA LEU A 149 -15.66 16.82 -3.19
C LEU A 149 -15.45 18.28 -2.73
N TYR A 150 -14.18 18.74 -2.74
CA TYR A 150 -13.81 20.02 -2.15
C TYR A 150 -13.92 21.19 -3.11
N PHE A 151 -13.69 20.96 -4.42
CA PHE A 151 -13.60 22.03 -5.42
C PHE A 151 -14.59 21.88 -6.58
N GLY A 152 -15.30 20.74 -6.69
CA GLY A 152 -16.18 20.45 -7.83
C GLY A 152 -15.42 20.14 -9.13
N ILE A 153 -14.10 19.91 -9.04
CA ILE A 153 -13.22 19.64 -10.17
C ILE A 153 -13.25 18.16 -10.51
N LYS A 154 -13.50 17.84 -11.77
CA LYS A 154 -13.42 16.49 -12.28
C LYS A 154 -12.12 16.29 -13.05
N LEU A 155 -11.26 15.42 -12.54
CA LEU A 155 -10.04 15.02 -13.24
C LEU A 155 -10.34 14.04 -14.37
N ASP A 156 -9.69 14.23 -15.51
CA ASP A 156 -9.64 13.23 -16.57
C ASP A 156 -8.69 12.09 -16.16
N LYS A 157 -9.00 10.86 -16.57
CA LYS A 157 -8.16 9.67 -16.31
C LYS A 157 -7.42 9.19 -17.56
N LYS A 158 -7.46 9.98 -18.63
CA LYS A 158 -6.99 9.60 -19.96
C LYS A 158 -5.51 9.17 -19.97
N HIS A 159 -4.66 9.83 -19.20
CA HIS A 159 -3.22 9.61 -19.20
C HIS A 159 -2.67 8.84 -18.00
N GLN A 160 -3.52 8.35 -17.09
CA GLN A 160 -3.11 7.59 -15.89
C GLN A 160 -2.18 6.38 -16.15
N ARG A 161 -2.20 5.83 -17.37
CA ARG A 161 -1.34 4.71 -17.79
C ARG A 161 -0.57 5.04 -19.07
N ALA A 162 -0.31 6.31 -19.31
CA ALA A 162 0.48 6.73 -20.46
C ALA A 162 1.92 6.23 -20.35
N ASP A 163 2.59 6.13 -21.48
CA ASP A 163 4.03 5.87 -21.50
C ASP A 163 4.78 7.20 -21.33
N TRP A 164 5.02 7.56 -20.07
CA TRP A 164 5.71 8.80 -19.69
C TRP A 164 7.17 8.85 -20.14
N SER A 165 7.72 7.75 -20.61
CA SER A 165 9.07 7.72 -21.18
C SER A 165 9.15 8.22 -22.63
N MET A 166 8.02 8.37 -23.31
CA MET A 166 7.96 8.82 -24.71
C MET A 166 8.20 10.33 -24.83
N ARG A 167 8.87 10.73 -25.90
CA ARG A 167 9.09 12.14 -26.27
C ARG A 167 8.78 12.36 -27.75
N PRO A 168 8.24 13.53 -28.14
CA PRO A 168 7.83 14.64 -27.29
C PRO A 168 6.54 14.34 -26.50
N LEU A 169 6.37 14.99 -25.34
CA LEU A 169 5.11 14.98 -24.62
C LEU A 169 4.08 15.86 -25.34
N THR A 170 2.82 15.44 -25.36
CA THR A 170 1.74 16.25 -25.94
C THR A 170 1.29 17.32 -24.94
N ALA A 171 0.67 18.40 -25.44
CA ALA A 171 0.09 19.42 -24.59
C ALA A 171 -0.94 18.84 -23.61
N ASP A 172 -1.77 17.88 -24.05
CA ASP A 172 -2.74 17.18 -23.20
C ASP A 172 -2.06 16.39 -22.05
N MET A 173 -0.90 15.77 -22.31
CA MET A 173 -0.15 15.07 -21.28
C MET A 173 0.45 16.03 -20.25
N LEU A 174 0.98 17.16 -20.71
CA LEU A 174 1.53 18.17 -19.80
C LEU A 174 0.45 18.80 -18.92
N ASP A 175 -0.71 19.10 -19.50
CA ASP A 175 -1.84 19.66 -18.72
C ASP A 175 -2.38 18.61 -17.72
N TYR A 176 -2.49 17.34 -18.12
CA TYR A 176 -2.86 16.25 -17.23
C TYR A 176 -1.89 16.16 -16.04
N ALA A 177 -0.59 16.07 -16.28
CA ALA A 177 0.42 15.95 -15.24
C ALA A 177 0.38 17.13 -14.26
N ALA A 178 0.24 18.36 -14.75
CA ALA A 178 0.17 19.54 -13.89
C ALA A 178 -1.08 19.57 -12.99
N GLN A 179 -2.16 18.88 -13.34
CA GLN A 179 -3.38 18.85 -12.53
C GLN A 179 -3.18 18.08 -11.22
N ASP A 180 -2.25 17.12 -11.17
CA ASP A 180 -2.03 16.28 -9.98
C ASP A 180 -1.42 17.08 -8.81
N THR A 181 -0.72 18.20 -9.08
CA THR A 181 -0.16 19.08 -8.04
C THR A 181 -0.89 20.40 -7.83
N ARG A 182 -1.53 20.93 -8.89
CA ARG A 182 -2.09 22.29 -8.94
C ARG A 182 -3.00 22.65 -7.77
N HIS A 183 -3.74 21.71 -7.24
CA HIS A 183 -4.73 21.93 -6.19
C HIS A 183 -4.32 21.38 -4.83
N LEU A 184 -3.15 20.74 -4.71
CA LEU A 184 -2.75 20.03 -3.47
C LEU A 184 -2.53 21.00 -2.30
N ILE A 185 -1.98 22.20 -2.52
CA ILE A 185 -1.78 23.18 -1.44
C ILE A 185 -3.12 23.62 -0.86
N ALA A 186 -4.07 24.00 -1.71
CA ALA A 186 -5.40 24.38 -1.28
C ALA A 186 -6.16 23.21 -0.59
N LEU A 187 -6.01 22.01 -1.13
CA LEU A 187 -6.58 20.80 -0.50
C LEU A 187 -5.96 20.55 0.87
N ARG A 188 -4.63 20.66 1.01
CA ARG A 188 -3.93 20.53 2.27
C ARG A 188 -4.47 21.50 3.33
N ASP A 189 -4.70 22.77 2.95
CA ASP A 189 -5.20 23.78 3.89
C ASP A 189 -6.58 23.42 4.43
N LEU A 190 -7.48 22.95 3.57
CA LEU A 190 -8.82 22.50 3.97
C LEU A 190 -8.75 21.26 4.87
N LEU A 191 -8.00 20.24 4.48
CA LEU A 191 -7.85 19.00 5.25
C LEU A 191 -7.20 19.28 6.62
N ARG A 192 -6.21 20.16 6.68
CA ARG A 192 -5.57 20.57 7.93
C ARG A 192 -6.56 21.19 8.91
N VAL A 193 -7.37 22.15 8.44
CA VAL A 193 -8.41 22.79 9.26
C VAL A 193 -9.43 21.76 9.79
N GLU A 194 -9.82 20.79 8.97
CA GLU A 194 -10.74 19.74 9.40
C GLU A 194 -10.10 18.78 10.42
N LEU A 195 -8.83 18.42 10.23
CA LEU A 195 -8.07 17.61 11.20
C LEU A 195 -7.93 18.34 12.54
N GLU A 196 -7.65 19.65 12.53
CA GLU A 196 -7.59 20.49 13.73
C GLU A 196 -8.95 20.48 14.46
N LYS A 197 -10.05 20.73 13.75
CA LYS A 197 -11.42 20.71 14.31
C LYS A 197 -11.79 19.36 14.94
N LYS A 198 -11.33 18.24 14.34
CA LYS A 198 -11.55 16.89 14.88
C LYS A 198 -10.53 16.50 15.95
N GLY A 199 -9.54 17.35 16.28
CA GLY A 199 -8.44 17.03 17.20
C GLY A 199 -7.51 15.92 16.70
N ARG A 200 -7.41 15.71 15.37
CA ARG A 200 -6.65 14.61 14.76
C ARG A 200 -5.38 15.06 14.02
N LEU A 201 -5.05 16.35 14.06
CA LEU A 201 -3.86 16.85 13.34
C LEU A 201 -2.56 16.19 13.86
N HIS A 202 -2.44 15.94 15.16
CA HIS A 202 -1.29 15.25 15.73
C HIS A 202 -1.19 13.79 15.29
N TRP A 203 -2.33 13.10 15.03
CA TRP A 203 -2.33 11.77 14.41
C TRP A 203 -1.72 11.81 13.01
N ALA A 204 -2.17 12.79 12.22
CA ALA A 204 -1.67 12.98 10.87
C ALA A 204 -0.16 13.27 10.86
N HIS A 205 0.32 14.15 11.73
CA HIS A 205 1.75 14.44 11.85
C HIS A 205 2.58 13.20 12.17
N GLU A 206 2.12 12.32 13.07
CA GLU A 206 2.82 11.07 13.36
C GLU A 206 2.89 10.14 12.14
N GLU A 207 1.79 10.02 11.37
CA GLU A 207 1.79 9.22 10.13
C GLU A 207 2.69 9.84 9.05
N PHE A 208 2.69 11.17 8.90
CA PHE A 208 3.58 11.87 7.96
C PHE A 208 5.06 11.66 8.31
N GLN A 209 5.45 11.84 9.57
CA GLN A 209 6.82 11.59 10.02
C GLN A 209 7.28 10.15 9.76
N ARG A 210 6.38 9.19 9.87
CA ARG A 210 6.70 7.80 9.53
C ARG A 210 6.84 7.59 8.03
N ALA A 211 6.01 8.25 7.23
CA ALA A 211 6.10 8.19 5.78
C ALA A 211 7.40 8.83 5.27
N GLU A 212 7.92 9.88 5.92
CA GLU A 212 9.25 10.47 5.63
C GLU A 212 10.40 9.44 5.71
N GLY A 213 10.22 8.37 6.49
CA GLY A 213 11.16 7.25 6.56
C GLY A 213 11.13 6.31 5.36
N THR A 214 10.17 6.47 4.45
CA THR A 214 10.06 5.64 3.24
C THR A 214 11.25 5.90 2.32
N HIS A 215 11.90 4.84 1.88
CA HIS A 215 13.01 4.90 0.95
C HIS A 215 13.03 3.65 0.07
N TRP A 216 13.68 3.77 -1.07
CA TRP A 216 13.91 2.64 -1.94
C TRP A 216 15.01 1.74 -1.38
N GLU A 217 14.79 0.46 -1.42
CA GLU A 217 15.79 -0.56 -1.10
C GLU A 217 16.00 -1.45 -2.33
N PRO A 218 17.26 -1.74 -2.69
CA PRO A 218 17.51 -2.64 -3.80
C PRO A 218 16.90 -4.00 -3.51
N GLU A 219 16.27 -4.58 -4.51
CA GLU A 219 15.73 -5.92 -4.40
C GLU A 219 16.86 -6.93 -4.14
N VAL A 220 16.70 -7.76 -3.12
CA VAL A 220 17.66 -8.86 -2.88
C VAL A 220 17.66 -9.76 -4.09
N ALA A 221 18.80 -9.83 -4.77
CA ALA A 221 18.95 -10.61 -6.00
C ALA A 221 18.43 -12.05 -5.80
N ASN A 222 17.72 -12.55 -6.82
CA ASN A 222 17.20 -13.91 -6.87
C ASN A 222 16.14 -14.29 -5.81
N THR A 223 15.41 -13.36 -5.22
CA THR A 223 14.32 -13.67 -4.28
C THR A 223 12.93 -13.24 -4.76
N SER A 224 12.84 -12.46 -5.83
CA SER A 224 11.59 -11.93 -6.41
C SER A 224 10.56 -13.04 -6.70
N PHE A 225 11.03 -14.20 -7.20
CA PHE A 225 10.17 -15.34 -7.50
C PHE A 225 9.43 -15.90 -6.27
N LEU A 226 9.99 -15.77 -5.06
CA LEU A 226 9.33 -16.20 -3.82
C LEU A 226 8.15 -15.31 -3.42
N ARG A 227 8.12 -14.05 -3.89
CA ARG A 227 7.04 -13.10 -3.62
C ARG A 227 5.88 -13.19 -4.60
N MET A 228 6.02 -13.97 -5.66
CA MET A 228 4.93 -14.17 -6.63
C MET A 228 3.74 -14.83 -5.95
N LYS A 229 2.55 -14.28 -6.17
CA LYS A 229 1.30 -14.89 -5.72
C LYS A 229 1.16 -16.27 -6.35
N GLY A 230 1.04 -17.32 -5.52
CA GLY A 230 0.98 -18.72 -5.98
C GLY A 230 2.33 -19.47 -5.92
N ALA A 231 3.46 -18.79 -5.66
CA ALA A 231 4.75 -19.46 -5.51
C ALA A 231 4.78 -20.41 -4.30
N ARG A 232 4.00 -20.12 -3.24
CA ARG A 232 3.92 -20.97 -2.05
C ARG A 232 3.27 -22.35 -2.29
N ASP A 233 2.52 -22.47 -3.39
CA ASP A 233 1.85 -23.71 -3.78
C ASP A 233 2.76 -24.63 -4.62
N LEU A 234 3.96 -24.16 -4.96
CA LEU A 234 4.93 -24.91 -5.74
C LEU A 234 5.80 -25.82 -4.85
N THR A 235 6.13 -26.98 -5.39
CA THR A 235 7.20 -27.83 -4.82
C THR A 235 8.55 -27.14 -4.93
N ARG A 236 9.53 -27.60 -4.16
CA ARG A 236 10.89 -27.02 -4.22
C ARG A 236 11.53 -27.13 -5.60
N ARG A 237 11.24 -28.20 -6.35
CA ARG A 237 11.72 -28.38 -7.72
C ARG A 237 11.06 -27.38 -8.67
N GLU A 238 9.76 -27.17 -8.57
CA GLU A 238 9.04 -26.18 -9.35
C GLU A 238 9.50 -24.76 -8.99
N LEU A 239 9.82 -24.47 -7.72
CA LEU A 239 10.43 -23.20 -7.32
C LEU A 239 11.80 -22.98 -7.96
N ALA A 240 12.61 -24.04 -8.13
CA ALA A 240 13.89 -23.92 -8.85
C ALA A 240 13.69 -23.57 -10.33
N ARG A 241 12.70 -24.20 -10.99
CA ARG A 241 12.33 -23.83 -12.37
C ARG A 241 11.81 -22.40 -12.44
N LEU A 242 10.95 -22.00 -11.49
CA LEU A 242 10.41 -20.63 -11.43
C LEU A 242 11.54 -19.60 -11.29
N ARG A 243 12.53 -19.84 -10.45
CA ARG A 243 13.71 -18.96 -10.32
C ARG A 243 14.42 -18.74 -11.65
N GLU A 244 14.70 -19.82 -12.37
CA GLU A 244 15.38 -19.75 -13.65
C GLU A 244 14.53 -19.08 -14.75
N LEU A 245 13.22 -19.31 -14.73
CA LEU A 245 12.26 -18.68 -15.65
C LEU A 245 12.10 -17.18 -15.36
N VAL A 246 12.12 -16.77 -14.11
CA VAL A 246 12.12 -15.34 -13.72
C VAL A 246 13.39 -14.67 -14.22
N ALA A 247 14.56 -15.28 -14.00
CA ALA A 247 15.83 -14.76 -14.48
C ALA A 247 15.86 -14.64 -16.03
N TRP A 248 15.33 -15.63 -16.75
CA TRP A 248 15.17 -15.59 -18.20
C TRP A 248 14.27 -14.44 -18.64
N ARG A 249 13.08 -14.28 -18.03
CA ARG A 249 12.13 -13.21 -18.34
C ARG A 249 12.73 -11.83 -18.10
N ASP A 250 13.33 -11.65 -16.91
CA ASP A 250 13.88 -10.37 -16.48
C ASP A 250 15.10 -9.97 -17.33
N GLY A 251 15.90 -10.95 -17.78
CA GLY A 251 16.97 -10.70 -18.76
C GLY A 251 16.46 -10.16 -20.09
N ILE A 252 15.39 -10.76 -20.64
CA ILE A 252 14.76 -10.25 -21.88
C ILE A 252 14.12 -8.88 -21.64
N ALA A 253 13.48 -8.70 -20.50
CA ALA A 253 12.83 -7.43 -20.14
C ALA A 253 13.87 -6.30 -20.06
N ALA A 254 15.02 -6.56 -19.45
CA ALA A 254 16.14 -5.62 -19.35
C ALA A 254 16.74 -5.30 -20.74
N GLU A 255 16.99 -6.32 -21.57
CA GLU A 255 17.51 -6.14 -22.95
C GLU A 255 16.59 -5.26 -23.80
N LEU A 256 15.27 -5.45 -23.67
CA LEU A 256 14.27 -4.74 -24.47
C LEU A 256 13.78 -3.45 -23.80
N ASP A 257 14.23 -3.13 -22.60
CA ASP A 257 13.68 -2.08 -21.73
C ASP A 257 12.15 -2.12 -21.70
N ARG A 258 11.60 -3.27 -21.31
CA ARG A 258 10.16 -3.50 -21.24
C ARG A 258 9.74 -4.02 -19.87
N ALA A 259 8.55 -3.64 -19.43
CA ALA A 259 7.96 -4.19 -18.22
C ALA A 259 7.92 -5.73 -18.28
N VAL A 260 8.31 -6.40 -17.20
CA VAL A 260 8.48 -7.87 -17.14
C VAL A 260 7.23 -8.64 -17.55
N PHE A 261 6.04 -8.15 -17.19
CA PHE A 261 4.78 -8.81 -17.56
C PHE A 261 4.44 -8.73 -19.07
N ARG A 262 5.07 -7.79 -19.80
CA ARG A 262 4.96 -7.70 -21.27
C ARG A 262 5.82 -8.73 -21.98
N VAL A 263 6.79 -9.33 -21.28
CA VAL A 263 7.57 -10.47 -21.78
C VAL A 263 6.84 -11.77 -21.48
N ALA A 264 6.51 -12.03 -20.21
CA ALA A 264 5.70 -13.16 -19.79
C ALA A 264 5.03 -12.86 -18.42
N GLY A 265 3.75 -13.15 -18.30
CA GLY A 265 3.00 -12.94 -17.05
C GLY A 265 3.41 -13.92 -15.95
N ASN A 266 3.25 -13.51 -14.70
CA ASN A 266 3.56 -14.35 -13.52
C ASN A 266 2.82 -15.69 -13.55
N GLU A 267 1.53 -15.69 -13.91
CA GLU A 267 0.72 -16.91 -14.01
C GLU A 267 1.30 -17.89 -15.04
N THR A 268 1.79 -17.36 -16.17
CA THR A 268 2.45 -18.18 -17.21
C THR A 268 3.73 -18.82 -16.67
N LEU A 269 4.56 -18.08 -15.92
CA LEU A 269 5.79 -18.63 -15.36
C LEU A 269 5.51 -19.71 -14.32
N LEU A 270 4.48 -19.53 -13.48
CA LEU A 270 4.05 -20.53 -12.50
C LEU A 270 3.58 -21.81 -13.21
N GLU A 271 2.82 -21.68 -14.30
CA GLU A 271 2.33 -22.83 -15.06
C GLU A 271 3.46 -23.56 -15.79
N LEU A 272 4.38 -22.82 -16.39
CA LEU A 272 5.61 -23.39 -16.98
C LEU A 272 6.44 -24.17 -15.95
N SER A 273 6.51 -23.66 -14.71
CA SER A 273 7.24 -24.31 -13.63
C SER A 273 6.62 -25.64 -13.23
N ARG A 274 5.29 -25.77 -13.29
CA ARG A 274 4.53 -26.99 -12.98
C ARG A 274 4.61 -28.00 -14.12
N ILE A 275 4.28 -27.56 -15.35
CA ILE A 275 4.21 -28.44 -16.54
C ILE A 275 5.59 -28.91 -16.96
N ALA A 276 6.61 -28.05 -16.83
CA ALA A 276 7.99 -28.30 -17.26
C ALA A 276 8.09 -28.80 -18.72
N PRO A 277 7.58 -28.05 -19.72
CA PRO A 277 7.63 -28.48 -21.10
C PRO A 277 9.06 -28.71 -21.54
N SER A 278 9.29 -29.80 -22.29
CA SER A 278 10.61 -30.19 -22.84
C SER A 278 10.74 -29.92 -24.33
N THR A 279 9.63 -29.60 -25.00
CA THR A 279 9.62 -29.31 -26.44
C THR A 279 9.01 -27.94 -26.72
N ARG A 280 9.33 -27.40 -27.90
CA ARG A 280 8.78 -26.12 -28.37
C ARG A 280 7.24 -26.15 -28.45
N GLU A 281 6.69 -27.21 -29.00
CA GLU A 281 5.26 -27.39 -29.18
C GLU A 281 4.55 -27.37 -27.83
N ALA A 282 5.09 -28.11 -26.86
CA ALA A 282 4.55 -28.13 -25.48
C ALA A 282 4.68 -26.76 -24.80
N LEU A 283 5.78 -26.00 -25.03
CA LEU A 283 5.97 -24.65 -24.50
C LEU A 283 4.91 -23.69 -25.02
N PHE A 284 4.68 -23.67 -26.35
CA PHE A 284 3.68 -22.79 -26.96
C PHE A 284 2.24 -23.22 -26.68
N ALA A 285 2.01 -24.45 -26.23
CA ALA A 285 0.72 -24.93 -25.78
C ALA A 285 0.32 -24.42 -24.38
N VAL A 286 1.30 -23.95 -23.59
CA VAL A 286 1.02 -23.40 -22.25
C VAL A 286 0.22 -22.10 -22.37
N LYS A 287 -0.89 -22.02 -21.64
CA LYS A 287 -1.76 -20.85 -21.63
C LYS A 287 -1.00 -19.60 -21.20
N GLY A 288 -1.09 -18.56 -22.02
CA GLY A 288 -0.44 -17.26 -21.73
C GLY A 288 1.01 -17.16 -22.21
N PHE A 289 1.62 -18.24 -22.73
CA PHE A 289 2.94 -18.12 -23.33
C PHE A 289 2.85 -17.26 -24.61
N PRO A 290 3.74 -16.26 -24.80
CA PRO A 290 3.62 -15.31 -25.90
C PRO A 290 3.80 -15.96 -27.26
N ARG A 291 2.77 -15.97 -28.09
CA ARG A 291 2.81 -16.58 -29.44
C ARG A 291 3.84 -15.95 -30.39
N GLY A 292 4.19 -14.67 -30.16
CA GLY A 292 5.19 -13.96 -30.93
C GLY A 292 6.64 -14.10 -30.41
N MET A 293 6.88 -14.99 -29.44
CA MET A 293 8.21 -15.23 -28.91
C MET A 293 9.12 -15.81 -30.00
N SER A 294 10.31 -15.23 -30.16
CA SER A 294 11.31 -15.76 -31.14
C SER A 294 11.77 -17.17 -30.74
N GLU A 295 12.24 -17.93 -31.75
CA GLU A 295 12.75 -19.29 -31.52
C GLU A 295 13.91 -19.33 -30.53
N SER A 296 14.85 -18.39 -30.64
CA SER A 296 15.96 -18.27 -29.70
C SER A 296 15.48 -18.10 -28.27
N ARG A 297 14.59 -17.15 -28.02
CA ARG A 297 14.05 -16.90 -26.66
C ARG A 297 13.19 -18.04 -26.14
N ALA A 298 12.48 -18.74 -27.04
CA ALA A 298 11.74 -19.95 -26.65
C ALA A 298 12.71 -21.09 -26.26
N ALA A 299 13.82 -21.27 -27.03
CA ALA A 299 14.84 -22.22 -26.65
C ALA A 299 15.52 -21.86 -25.30
N GLU A 300 15.76 -20.60 -25.07
CA GLU A 300 16.27 -20.11 -23.75
C GLU A 300 15.31 -20.40 -22.59
N ALA A 301 13.99 -20.28 -22.81
CA ALA A 301 12.99 -20.66 -21.80
C ALA A 301 13.05 -22.15 -21.48
N LEU A 302 13.16 -23.02 -22.50
CA LEU A 302 13.33 -24.45 -22.28
C LEU A 302 14.66 -24.76 -21.55
N ALA A 303 15.73 -24.05 -21.89
CA ALA A 303 17.02 -24.17 -21.21
C ALA A 303 16.92 -23.72 -19.75
N ALA A 304 16.14 -22.66 -19.44
CA ALA A 304 15.87 -22.22 -18.07
C ALA A 304 15.14 -23.30 -17.26
N ILE A 305 14.10 -23.91 -17.82
CA ILE A 305 13.40 -25.03 -17.17
C ILE A 305 14.38 -26.17 -16.87
N LYS A 306 15.20 -26.55 -17.85
CA LYS A 306 16.21 -27.59 -17.68
C LYS A 306 17.25 -27.27 -16.62
N ARG A 307 17.70 -26.01 -16.51
CA ARG A 307 18.61 -25.58 -15.42
C ARG A 307 17.93 -25.76 -14.07
N GLY A 308 16.65 -25.41 -13.95
CA GLY A 308 15.87 -25.63 -12.74
C GLY A 308 15.75 -27.08 -12.35
N ASP A 309 15.64 -27.98 -13.33
CA ASP A 309 15.61 -29.44 -13.11
C ASP A 309 16.96 -30.00 -12.64
N LEU A 310 18.06 -29.41 -13.08
CA LEU A 310 19.41 -29.84 -12.72
C LEU A 310 19.91 -29.32 -11.37
N VAL A 311 19.18 -28.45 -10.70
CA VAL A 311 19.55 -27.97 -9.37
C VAL A 311 19.61 -29.14 -8.38
N ALA A 312 20.72 -29.26 -7.66
CA ALA A 312 20.89 -30.33 -6.67
C ALA A 312 19.83 -30.25 -5.56
N GLU A 313 19.39 -31.38 -5.01
CA GLU A 313 18.34 -31.43 -3.97
C GLU A 313 18.68 -30.60 -2.72
N THR A 314 19.97 -30.48 -2.38
CA THR A 314 20.48 -29.67 -1.28
C THR A 314 20.35 -28.17 -1.52
N GLU A 315 20.37 -27.72 -2.80
CA GLU A 315 20.36 -26.34 -3.24
C GLU A 315 18.97 -25.85 -3.68
N LEU A 316 17.98 -26.73 -3.66
CA LEU A 316 16.63 -26.35 -4.04
C LEU A 316 16.12 -25.19 -3.18
N PRO A 317 15.51 -24.16 -3.81
CA PRO A 317 14.98 -23.02 -3.11
C PRO A 317 14.03 -23.39 -1.98
N ARG A 318 14.07 -22.58 -0.92
CA ARG A 318 13.14 -22.68 0.21
C ARG A 318 12.65 -21.29 0.53
N PHE A 319 11.41 -21.19 0.95
CA PHE A 319 10.95 -19.97 1.60
C PHE A 319 11.78 -19.74 2.87
N PRO A 320 12.15 -18.48 3.17
CA PRO A 320 12.74 -18.18 4.47
C PRO A 320 11.86 -18.78 5.55
N LYS A 321 12.50 -19.47 6.51
CA LYS A 321 11.76 -19.90 7.70
C LYS A 321 11.23 -18.63 8.33
N SER A 322 9.90 -18.44 8.35
CA SER A 322 9.34 -17.51 9.32
C SER A 322 9.91 -17.98 10.68
N THR A 323 10.42 -17.04 11.46
CA THR A 323 10.66 -17.29 12.88
C THR A 323 9.36 -17.89 13.40
N ARG A 324 9.36 -19.21 13.60
CA ARG A 324 8.17 -19.92 14.04
C ARG A 324 7.94 -19.45 15.46
N TRP A 325 7.14 -18.41 15.57
CA TRP A 325 6.57 -18.06 16.83
C TRP A 325 5.59 -19.20 17.15
N ASP A 326 5.86 -19.93 18.24
CA ASP A 326 4.92 -20.95 18.70
C ASP A 326 3.64 -20.23 19.10
N ARG A 327 2.65 -20.33 18.21
CA ARG A 327 1.38 -19.64 18.35
C ARG A 327 0.69 -20.16 19.61
N GLU A 328 0.60 -19.32 20.62
CA GLU A 328 -0.10 -19.64 21.85
C GLU A 328 -1.56 -20.01 21.55
N ALA A 329 -2.12 -20.94 22.31
CA ALA A 329 -3.45 -21.49 22.04
C ALA A 329 -4.56 -20.41 22.02
N ASP A 330 -4.39 -19.32 22.76
CA ASP A 330 -5.35 -18.22 22.89
C ASP A 330 -5.05 -17.01 21.97
N PHE A 331 -4.05 -17.12 21.07
CA PHE A 331 -3.66 -16.00 20.19
C PHE A 331 -4.81 -15.50 19.32
N ASP A 332 -5.53 -16.41 18.67
CA ASP A 332 -6.65 -16.04 17.80
C ASP A 332 -7.79 -15.40 18.59
N ASP A 333 -8.03 -15.87 19.81
CA ASP A 333 -9.02 -15.27 20.71
C ASP A 333 -8.61 -13.86 21.12
N ARG A 334 -7.31 -13.62 21.40
CA ARG A 334 -6.79 -12.28 21.68
C ARG A 334 -6.99 -11.35 20.47
N VAL A 335 -6.60 -11.77 19.28
CA VAL A 335 -6.82 -10.99 18.04
C VAL A 335 -8.30 -10.73 17.83
N GLY A 336 -9.17 -11.70 18.09
CA GLY A 336 -10.63 -11.55 17.99
C GLY A 336 -11.16 -10.47 18.93
N ARG A 337 -10.72 -10.47 20.19
CA ARG A 337 -11.11 -9.46 21.19
C ARG A 337 -10.61 -8.06 20.83
N LEU A 338 -9.36 -7.94 20.43
CA LEU A 338 -8.80 -6.67 19.94
C LEU A 338 -9.57 -6.13 18.73
N LYS A 339 -10.00 -7.03 17.82
CA LYS A 339 -10.81 -6.66 16.66
C LYS A 339 -12.16 -6.05 17.07
N VAL A 340 -12.83 -6.61 18.07
CA VAL A 340 -14.10 -6.06 18.58
C VAL A 340 -13.89 -4.62 19.09
N VAL A 341 -12.90 -4.42 19.94
CA VAL A 341 -12.54 -3.09 20.47
C VAL A 341 -12.25 -2.09 19.35
N ARG A 342 -11.44 -2.50 18.37
CA ARG A 342 -11.12 -1.66 17.21
C ARG A 342 -12.38 -1.29 16.43
N ASP A 343 -13.24 -2.24 16.11
CA ASP A 343 -14.43 -2.02 15.28
C ASP A 343 -15.44 -1.09 15.97
N GLU A 344 -15.59 -1.21 17.30
CA GLU A 344 -16.41 -0.29 18.11
C GLU A 344 -15.82 1.14 18.13
N ALA A 345 -14.50 1.25 18.34
CA ALA A 345 -13.82 2.53 18.32
C ALA A 345 -13.87 3.17 16.93
N ALA A 346 -13.69 2.39 15.86
CA ALA A 346 -13.80 2.86 14.49
C ALA A 346 -15.20 3.41 14.17
N THR A 347 -16.24 2.74 14.65
CA THR A 347 -17.64 3.21 14.52
C THR A 347 -17.85 4.52 15.27
N ARG A 348 -17.38 4.63 16.51
CA ARG A 348 -17.48 5.85 17.34
C ARG A 348 -16.74 7.03 16.71
N LEU A 349 -15.59 6.79 16.10
CA LEU A 349 -14.75 7.82 15.49
C LEU A 349 -15.10 8.11 14.02
N ASP A 350 -16.05 7.38 13.44
CA ASP A 350 -16.35 7.40 11.98
C ASP A 350 -15.09 7.23 11.13
N LEU A 351 -14.31 6.17 11.44
CA LEU A 351 -13.11 5.79 10.72
C LEU A 351 -13.27 4.41 10.07
N ASP A 352 -12.48 4.17 9.02
CA ASP A 352 -12.27 2.81 8.54
C ASP A 352 -11.49 2.01 9.59
N PRO A 353 -11.94 0.80 9.97
CA PRO A 353 -11.25 -0.02 10.95
C PRO A 353 -9.79 -0.31 10.59
N GLY A 354 -9.47 -0.47 9.31
CA GLY A 354 -8.10 -0.71 8.83
C GLY A 354 -7.21 0.53 8.98
N VAL A 355 -7.77 1.73 8.81
CA VAL A 355 -7.09 3.01 9.06
C VAL A 355 -6.81 3.17 10.55
N LEU A 356 -7.81 2.87 11.41
CA LEU A 356 -7.65 2.98 12.86
C LEU A 356 -6.58 2.02 13.38
N CYS A 357 -6.65 0.74 13.01
CA CYS A 357 -5.63 -0.26 13.37
C CYS A 357 -5.70 -1.46 12.43
N SER A 358 -4.64 -1.70 11.65
CA SER A 358 -4.59 -2.83 10.73
C SER A 358 -4.56 -4.17 11.48
N ARG A 359 -4.88 -5.26 10.75
CA ARG A 359 -4.81 -6.61 11.31
C ARG A 359 -3.40 -6.94 11.83
N ASP A 360 -2.37 -6.59 11.07
CA ASP A 360 -0.98 -6.88 11.43
C ASP A 360 -0.57 -6.20 12.74
N ARG A 361 -1.04 -4.95 12.96
CA ARG A 361 -0.84 -4.24 14.23
C ARG A 361 -1.53 -4.95 15.40
N MET A 362 -2.78 -5.39 15.22
CA MET A 362 -3.48 -6.17 16.25
C MET A 362 -2.79 -7.51 16.53
N GLU A 363 -2.26 -8.18 15.51
CA GLU A 363 -1.49 -9.42 15.68
C GLU A 363 -0.17 -9.15 16.43
N ALA A 364 0.50 -8.01 16.18
CA ALA A 364 1.69 -7.61 16.94
C ALA A 364 1.36 -7.36 18.42
N VAL A 365 0.26 -6.65 18.70
CA VAL A 365 -0.25 -6.47 20.07
C VAL A 365 -0.60 -7.81 20.73
N ALA A 366 -1.33 -8.68 20.03
CA ALA A 366 -1.71 -9.99 20.56
C ALA A 366 -0.49 -10.89 20.85
N ARG A 367 0.57 -10.78 20.03
CA ARG A 367 1.83 -11.49 20.21
C ARG A 367 2.60 -11.01 21.42
N ARG A 368 2.68 -9.69 21.60
CA ARG A 368 3.34 -9.08 22.75
C ARG A 368 2.55 -9.29 24.04
N ASN A 369 1.22 -9.36 23.95
CA ASN A 369 0.29 -9.56 25.05
C ASN A 369 0.52 -8.58 26.22
N PRO A 370 0.50 -7.26 25.97
CA PRO A 370 0.78 -6.24 26.97
C PRO A 370 -0.21 -6.30 28.13
N ARG A 371 0.26 -5.94 29.33
CA ARG A 371 -0.54 -5.92 30.56
C ARG A 371 -0.88 -4.53 31.04
N THR A 372 -0.14 -3.54 30.56
CA THR A 372 -0.35 -2.13 30.84
C THR A 372 -0.37 -1.32 29.55
N VAL A 373 -0.84 -0.08 29.62
CA VAL A 373 -0.80 0.85 28.48
C VAL A 373 0.65 1.22 28.14
N GLU A 374 1.52 1.25 29.12
CA GLU A 374 2.95 1.52 28.96
C GLU A 374 3.62 0.41 28.12
N ASP A 375 3.26 -0.85 28.36
CA ASP A 375 3.78 -1.99 27.59
C ASP A 375 3.41 -1.91 26.09
N LEU A 376 2.32 -1.23 25.74
CA LEU A 376 1.93 -1.02 24.34
C LEU A 376 2.94 -0.14 23.59
N SER A 377 3.65 0.73 24.28
CA SER A 377 4.69 1.58 23.67
C SER A 377 5.88 0.77 23.12
N GLU A 378 6.04 -0.47 23.58
CA GLU A 378 7.06 -1.40 23.09
C GLU A 378 6.62 -2.14 21.82
N VAL A 379 5.36 -2.02 21.39
CA VAL A 379 4.85 -2.56 20.13
C VAL A 379 5.15 -1.55 19.02
N VAL A 380 6.27 -1.73 18.35
CA VAL A 380 6.80 -0.78 17.35
C VAL A 380 5.86 -0.53 16.15
N GLU A 381 4.97 -1.46 15.89
CA GLU A 381 3.96 -1.36 14.83
C GLU A 381 2.83 -0.38 15.17
N LEU A 382 2.56 -0.13 16.48
CA LEU A 382 1.57 0.84 16.91
C LEU A 382 2.07 2.28 16.80
N ARG A 383 1.12 3.19 16.65
CA ARG A 383 1.31 4.62 16.72
C ARG A 383 0.99 5.12 18.13
N ARG A 384 1.59 6.21 18.56
CA ARG A 384 1.26 6.84 19.84
C ARG A 384 -0.20 7.23 19.88
N TRP A 385 -0.72 7.85 18.81
CA TRP A 385 -2.13 8.20 18.72
C TRP A 385 -3.06 6.98 18.79
N GLN A 386 -2.65 5.82 18.29
CA GLN A 386 -3.44 4.58 18.41
C GLN A 386 -3.46 4.08 19.85
N ILE A 387 -2.35 4.21 20.56
CA ILE A 387 -2.27 3.87 21.98
C ILE A 387 -3.16 4.82 22.81
N GLU A 388 -3.19 6.11 22.50
CA GLU A 388 -4.09 7.09 23.13
C GLU A 388 -5.57 6.70 22.95
N VAL A 389 -5.94 6.23 21.75
CA VAL A 389 -7.33 5.94 21.37
C VAL A 389 -7.78 4.55 21.82
N LEU A 390 -6.91 3.54 21.75
CA LEU A 390 -7.26 2.13 21.91
C LEU A 390 -6.60 1.48 23.13
N GLY A 391 -5.53 2.08 23.68
CA GLY A 391 -4.63 1.41 24.60
C GLY A 391 -5.32 0.86 25.85
N ALA A 392 -6.10 1.63 26.54
CA ALA A 392 -6.82 1.18 27.74
C ALA A 392 -7.74 -0.01 27.43
N GLN A 393 -8.53 0.10 26.35
CA GLN A 393 -9.48 -0.92 25.95
C GLN A 393 -8.78 -2.18 25.40
N PHE A 394 -7.62 -2.04 24.73
CA PHE A 394 -6.82 -3.17 24.29
C PHE A 394 -6.25 -3.96 25.46
N VAL A 395 -5.71 -3.29 26.49
CA VAL A 395 -5.20 -3.94 27.70
C VAL A 395 -6.33 -4.64 28.45
N GLU A 396 -7.49 -4.00 28.60
CA GLU A 396 -8.67 -4.60 29.21
C GLU A 396 -9.11 -5.86 28.44
N ALA A 397 -9.19 -5.78 27.11
CA ALA A 397 -9.56 -6.90 26.26
C ALA A 397 -8.56 -8.08 26.32
N LEU A 398 -7.29 -7.82 26.62
CA LEU A 398 -6.24 -8.83 26.79
C LEU A 398 -6.15 -9.37 28.21
N GLY A 399 -6.88 -8.82 29.17
CA GLY A 399 -6.93 -9.29 30.54
C GLY A 399 -7.33 -10.78 30.64
N PRO A 400 -7.14 -11.42 31.81
CA PRO A 400 -7.48 -12.81 31.98
C PRO A 400 -8.95 -13.02 31.65
N VAL A 401 -9.23 -13.96 30.73
CA VAL A 401 -10.59 -14.42 30.46
C VAL A 401 -11.08 -15.08 31.76
N VAL A 402 -11.97 -14.44 32.48
CA VAL A 402 -12.75 -15.11 33.50
C VAL A 402 -13.63 -16.11 32.74
N LYS A 403 -13.17 -17.35 32.60
CA LYS A 403 -14.06 -18.42 32.16
C LYS A 403 -15.24 -18.41 33.10
N ALA A 404 -16.42 -18.08 32.59
CA ALA A 404 -17.65 -18.33 33.31
C ALA A 404 -17.57 -19.79 33.81
N ALA A 405 -17.65 -19.97 35.13
CA ALA A 405 -17.60 -21.28 35.71
C ALA A 405 -18.62 -22.18 34.98
N SER A 406 -18.16 -23.24 34.38
CA SER A 406 -19.08 -24.25 33.81
C SER A 406 -20.12 -24.57 34.88
N PRO A 407 -21.42 -24.54 34.55
CA PRO A 407 -22.43 -24.91 35.53
C PRO A 407 -22.04 -26.29 36.07
N ALA A 408 -22.00 -26.39 37.41
CA ALA A 408 -21.67 -27.61 38.09
C ALA A 408 -22.52 -28.75 37.50
N PRO A 409 -21.96 -29.95 37.30
CA PRO A 409 -22.72 -31.08 36.78
C PRO A 409 -23.94 -31.25 37.65
N THR A 410 -25.12 -31.14 37.09
CA THR A 410 -26.39 -31.46 37.75
C THR A 410 -26.29 -32.85 38.32
N ALA A 411 -26.48 -32.97 39.64
CA ALA A 411 -26.50 -34.24 40.32
C ALA A 411 -27.45 -35.22 39.61
N PRO A 412 -27.09 -36.47 39.45
CA PRO A 412 -27.95 -37.46 38.78
C PRO A 412 -29.28 -37.56 39.54
N ALA A 413 -30.39 -37.57 38.82
CA ALA A 413 -31.72 -37.74 39.36
C ALA A 413 -31.80 -39.03 40.18
N PRO A 414 -32.48 -39.04 41.30
CA PRO A 414 -32.60 -40.23 42.13
C PRO A 414 -33.29 -41.36 41.36
N THR A 415 -32.67 -42.52 41.37
CA THR A 415 -33.19 -43.75 40.77
C THR A 415 -34.55 -44.10 41.39
N PRO A 416 -35.59 -44.40 40.63
CA PRO A 416 -36.88 -44.81 41.21
C PRO A 416 -36.74 -46.12 41.96
N THR A 417 -37.06 -46.10 43.25
CA THR A 417 -37.15 -47.28 44.10
C THR A 417 -38.21 -48.21 43.54
N ALA A 418 -37.80 -49.46 43.26
CA ALA A 418 -38.70 -50.51 42.88
C ALA A 418 -39.67 -50.83 44.02
N LYS A 419 -40.97 -50.92 43.72
CA LYS A 419 -41.98 -51.43 44.62
C LYS A 419 -41.81 -52.91 44.78
N PRO A 420 -41.92 -53.45 46.03
CA PRO A 420 -41.89 -54.88 46.26
C PRO A 420 -43.26 -55.52 46.00
N GLY A 421 -43.23 -56.66 45.34
CA GLY A 421 -44.23 -57.68 45.54
C GLY A 421 -45.37 -57.74 44.51
N ASP A 422 -45.28 -58.76 43.66
CA ASP A 422 -46.37 -59.77 43.64
C ASP A 422 -45.78 -61.02 43.01
N SER A 423 -45.74 -62.06 43.84
CA SER A 423 -45.44 -63.46 43.48
C SER A 423 -46.72 -64.07 42.85
N PRO A 424 -46.64 -64.79 41.77
CA PRO A 424 -47.71 -65.71 41.39
C PRO A 424 -47.30 -67.15 41.72
N TYR A 425 -47.93 -67.68 42.73
CA TYR A 425 -48.09 -69.11 42.83
C TYR A 425 -49.49 -69.47 42.30
N SER A 426 -49.53 -70.45 41.52
CA SER A 426 -50.38 -71.67 41.51
C SER A 426 -51.03 -72.04 40.17
N ASP A 427 -50.67 -73.21 39.80
CA ASP A 427 -51.53 -74.30 39.24
C ASP A 427 -52.08 -74.21 37.81
N GLY A 428 -51.67 -75.25 37.05
CA GLY A 428 -52.33 -75.73 35.87
C GLY A 428 -51.37 -76.28 34.83
#